data_b50a5e8664937770f129cf5d85ee791e
#
_entry.id   b50a5e8664937770f129cf5d85ee791e
#
_cell.length_a   1.000
_cell.length_b   1.000
_cell.length_c   1.000
_cell.angle_alpha   90.00
_cell.angle_beta   90.00
_cell.angle_gamma   90.00
#
_symmetry.space_group_name_H-M   'P 1'
#
loop_
_entity.id
_entity.type
_entity.pdbx_description
1 polymer ?
#
loop_
_entity_poly.entity_id
_entity_poly.type
_entity_poly.pdbx_seq_one_letter_code
_entity_poly.pdbx_strand_id
1 'polypeptide(L)'
;MRKLLVLLGIICIFALSGCGKSDCISGTWVPKIHSDNMRVESIQFTKQNDFSYKGIVTYSDGKQVISTFKYDKQYNEVGEEPADALKKEKEFKIHGRLFMQFNNEYTEATFDNDSRPEYIFIKK
;
A
#
# COMPACT_ATOMS: atom_id res chain seq x y z
N MET A 1 0.09 -30.20 0.53
CA MET A 1 1.04 -29.26 1.12
C MET A 1 2.12 -28.84 0.16
N ARG A 2 2.89 -29.78 -0.38
CA ARG A 2 3.93 -29.41 -1.34
C ARG A 2 3.39 -28.73 -2.57
N LYS A 3 2.25 -29.20 -3.08
CA LYS A 3 1.60 -28.58 -4.23
C LYS A 3 1.21 -27.14 -3.95
N LEU A 4 0.78 -26.87 -2.74
CA LEU A 4 0.41 -25.52 -2.33
C LEU A 4 1.62 -24.60 -2.33
N LEU A 5 2.75 -25.08 -1.82
CA LEU A 5 3.98 -24.30 -1.80
C LEU A 5 4.48 -23.98 -3.21
N VAL A 6 4.39 -24.96 -4.11
CA VAL A 6 4.77 -24.75 -5.50
C VAL A 6 3.88 -23.70 -6.16
N LEU A 7 2.58 -23.75 -5.89
CA LEU A 7 1.64 -22.78 -6.41
C LEU A 7 1.97 -21.38 -5.92
N LEU A 8 2.28 -21.24 -4.64
CA LEU A 8 2.66 -19.96 -4.08
C LEU A 8 3.92 -19.41 -4.74
N GLY A 9 4.89 -20.28 -5.00
CA GLY A 9 6.10 -19.89 -5.68
C GLY A 9 5.83 -19.39 -7.10
N ILE A 10 4.97 -20.09 -7.82
CA ILE A 10 4.59 -19.70 -9.17
C ILE A 10 3.87 -18.34 -9.16
N ILE A 11 2.96 -18.15 -8.21
CA ILE A 11 2.25 -16.89 -8.08
C ILE A 11 3.22 -15.74 -7.83
N CYS A 12 4.22 -15.93 -6.99
CA CYS A 12 5.23 -14.92 -6.73
C CYS A 12 6.01 -14.57 -8.00
N ILE A 13 6.36 -15.55 -8.80
CA ILE A 13 7.07 -15.33 -10.05
C ILE A 13 6.21 -14.52 -11.02
N PHE A 14 4.94 -14.85 -11.13
CA PHE A 14 4.02 -14.10 -11.97
C PHE A 14 3.86 -12.66 -11.49
N ALA A 15 3.79 -12.46 -10.19
CA ALA A 15 3.68 -11.12 -9.64
C ALA A 15 4.88 -10.27 -10.04
N LEU A 16 6.08 -10.83 -10.01
CA LEU A 16 7.27 -10.11 -10.43
C LEU A 16 7.28 -9.82 -11.92
N SER A 17 6.93 -10.81 -12.73
CA SER A 17 6.97 -10.66 -14.19
C SER A 17 5.79 -9.86 -14.74
N GLY A 18 4.67 -9.85 -14.01
CA GLY A 18 3.45 -9.19 -14.45
C GLY A 18 3.34 -7.73 -14.06
N CYS A 19 4.34 -7.19 -13.38
CA CYS A 19 4.25 -5.87 -12.80
C CYS A 19 3.95 -4.76 -13.81
N GLY A 20 4.39 -4.84 -15.02
CA GLY A 20 4.16 -3.79 -16.00
C GLY A 20 2.77 -3.80 -16.65
N LYS A 21 1.93 -4.78 -16.39
CA LYS A 21 0.71 -4.97 -17.16
C LYS A 21 -0.58 -4.74 -16.42
N SER A 22 -0.77 -5.31 -15.25
CA SER A 22 -2.07 -5.29 -14.62
C SER A 22 -2.04 -4.86 -13.16
N ASP A 23 -1.06 -5.29 -12.39
CA ASP A 23 -1.07 -5.02 -10.96
C ASP A 23 0.34 -4.92 -10.41
N CYS A 24 0.84 -3.70 -10.38
CA CYS A 24 2.14 -3.41 -9.78
C CYS A 24 2.02 -2.86 -8.38
N ILE A 25 0.80 -2.64 -7.90
CA ILE A 25 0.54 -2.01 -6.61
C ILE A 25 0.40 -3.04 -5.51
N SER A 26 -0.26 -4.17 -5.80
CA SER A 26 -0.46 -5.22 -4.80
C SER A 26 0.85 -5.70 -4.24
N GLY A 27 0.85 -5.96 -2.95
CA GLY A 27 2.02 -6.37 -2.20
C GLY A 27 2.20 -5.51 -0.98
N THR A 28 3.34 -5.65 -0.33
CA THR A 28 3.62 -4.93 0.91
C THR A 28 4.61 -3.80 0.64
N TRP A 29 4.24 -2.60 1.05
CA TRP A 29 5.06 -1.40 0.93
C TRP A 29 5.54 -0.98 2.30
N VAL A 30 6.83 -0.71 2.43
CA VAL A 30 7.45 -0.33 3.71
C VAL A 30 8.29 0.92 3.51
N PRO A 31 8.50 1.72 4.58
CA PRO A 31 9.37 2.89 4.47
C PRO A 31 10.76 2.48 4.00
N LYS A 32 11.32 3.26 3.09
CA LYS A 32 12.66 3.01 2.56
C LYS A 32 13.72 3.17 3.65
N ILE A 33 13.51 4.13 4.54
CA ILE A 33 14.40 4.36 5.67
C ILE A 33 13.58 4.34 6.97
N HIS A 34 14.22 3.93 8.06
CA HIS A 34 13.56 3.98 9.36
C HIS A 34 13.51 5.41 9.88
N SER A 35 12.36 5.81 10.39
CA SER A 35 12.19 7.13 11.01
C SER A 35 11.13 7.05 12.09
N ASP A 36 11.42 7.64 13.25
CA ASP A 36 10.46 7.72 14.35
C ASP A 36 9.30 8.66 14.00
N ASN A 37 9.46 9.51 13.00
CA ASN A 37 8.41 10.41 12.56
C ASN A 37 7.37 9.71 11.69
N MET A 38 7.71 8.55 11.13
CA MET A 38 6.79 7.79 10.28
C MET A 38 6.06 6.76 11.15
N ARG A 39 4.76 6.99 11.35
CA ARG A 39 3.94 6.08 12.15
C ARG A 39 3.52 4.84 11.41
N VAL A 40 3.49 4.89 10.09
CA VAL A 40 3.08 3.75 9.28
C VAL A 40 4.28 2.84 9.08
N GLU A 41 4.13 1.60 9.50
CA GLU A 41 5.18 0.59 9.40
C GLU A 41 5.11 -0.17 8.09
N SER A 42 3.89 -0.42 7.60
CA SER A 42 3.70 -1.08 6.31
C SER A 42 2.28 -0.86 5.82
N ILE A 43 2.12 -0.97 4.50
CA ILE A 43 0.80 -0.99 3.86
C ILE A 43 0.79 -2.18 2.91
N GLN A 44 -0.15 -3.08 3.11
CA GLN A 44 -0.32 -4.22 2.23
C GLN A 44 -1.54 -3.99 1.35
N PHE A 45 -1.33 -3.93 0.04
CA PHE A 45 -2.42 -3.75 -0.92
C PHE A 45 -2.79 -5.07 -1.56
N THR A 46 -4.09 -5.26 -1.73
CA THR A 46 -4.65 -6.39 -2.48
C THR A 46 -5.66 -5.83 -3.46
N LYS A 47 -5.45 -6.09 -4.74
CA LYS A 47 -6.34 -5.61 -5.79
C LYS A 47 -7.73 -6.22 -5.63
N GLN A 48 -8.76 -5.36 -5.66
CA GLN A 48 -10.15 -5.80 -5.64
C GLN A 48 -10.78 -5.72 -7.03
N ASN A 49 -10.49 -4.65 -7.75
CA ASN A 49 -10.88 -4.49 -9.15
C ASN A 49 -9.92 -3.49 -9.79
N ASP A 50 -10.21 -3.07 -11.03
CA ASP A 50 -9.28 -2.22 -11.78
C ASP A 50 -9.04 -0.85 -11.14
N PHE A 51 -9.90 -0.42 -10.25
CA PHE A 51 -9.84 0.92 -9.68
C PHE A 51 -9.76 0.93 -8.17
N SER A 52 -9.74 -0.22 -7.50
CA SER A 52 -9.71 -0.22 -6.05
C SER A 52 -8.85 -1.34 -5.47
N TYR A 53 -8.29 -1.03 -4.32
CA TYR A 53 -7.43 -1.93 -3.57
C TYR A 53 -7.87 -1.95 -2.12
N LYS A 54 -7.77 -3.12 -1.50
CA LYS A 54 -7.88 -3.24 -0.06
C LYS A 54 -6.50 -2.99 0.51
N GLY A 55 -6.40 -2.06 1.46
CA GLY A 55 -5.14 -1.75 2.12
C GLY A 55 -5.20 -2.12 3.58
N ILE A 56 -4.21 -2.86 4.05
CA ILE A 56 -4.02 -3.13 5.47
C ILE A 56 -2.84 -2.29 5.91
N VAL A 57 -3.13 -1.26 6.70
CA VAL A 57 -2.13 -0.33 7.18
C VAL A 57 -1.72 -0.74 8.58
N THR A 58 -0.44 -1.06 8.76
CA THR A 58 0.10 -1.42 10.06
C THR A 58 0.88 -0.23 10.61
N TYR A 59 0.53 0.18 11.80
CA TYR A 59 1.15 1.31 12.48
C TYR A 59 2.22 0.83 13.45
N SER A 60 3.13 1.74 13.80
CA SER A 60 4.27 1.42 14.66
C SER A 60 3.87 0.95 16.06
N ASP A 61 2.67 1.29 16.52
CA ASP A 61 2.15 0.83 17.81
C ASP A 61 1.43 -0.52 17.72
N GLY A 62 1.45 -1.16 16.55
CA GLY A 62 0.83 -2.46 16.33
C GLY A 62 -0.60 -2.41 15.85
N LYS A 63 -1.23 -1.25 15.80
CA LYS A 63 -2.59 -1.14 15.26
C LYS A 63 -2.62 -1.45 13.79
N GLN A 64 -3.68 -2.13 13.35
CA GLN A 64 -3.91 -2.41 11.95
C GLN A 64 -5.26 -1.84 11.54
N VAL A 65 -5.28 -1.12 10.45
CA VAL A 65 -6.49 -0.51 9.90
C VAL A 65 -6.68 -1.05 8.49
N ILE A 66 -7.89 -1.51 8.20
CA ILE A 66 -8.24 -2.00 6.87
C ILE A 66 -9.09 -0.93 6.21
N SER A 67 -8.66 -0.46 5.04
CA SER A 67 -9.37 0.56 4.29
C SER A 67 -9.41 0.20 2.82
N THR A 68 -10.38 0.74 2.11
CA THR A 68 -10.42 0.66 0.65
C THR A 68 -9.71 1.88 0.08
N PHE A 69 -8.83 1.64 -0.87
CA PHE A 69 -8.09 2.68 -1.58
C PHE A 69 -8.53 2.70 -3.02
N LYS A 70 -8.82 3.89 -3.53
CA LYS A 70 -9.17 4.07 -4.94
C LYS A 70 -7.95 4.49 -5.74
N TYR A 71 -7.79 3.86 -6.91
CA TYR A 71 -6.68 4.17 -7.79
C TYR A 71 -7.07 5.28 -8.76
N ASP A 72 -6.23 6.30 -8.81
CA ASP A 72 -6.36 7.42 -9.76
C ASP A 72 -5.27 7.28 -10.81
N LYS A 73 -5.67 6.90 -12.02
CA LYS A 73 -4.75 6.67 -13.12
C LYS A 73 -4.02 7.94 -13.54
N GLN A 74 -4.68 9.07 -13.45
CA GLN A 74 -4.10 10.35 -13.86
C GLN A 74 -2.84 10.70 -13.06
N TYR A 75 -2.88 10.43 -11.77
CA TYR A 75 -1.77 10.75 -10.87
C TYR A 75 -0.96 9.54 -10.45
N ASN A 76 -1.32 8.35 -10.93
CA ASN A 76 -0.70 7.09 -10.51
C ASN A 76 -0.67 6.97 -8.99
N GLU A 77 -1.82 7.18 -8.39
CA GLU A 77 -1.96 7.34 -6.94
C GLU A 77 -3.12 6.52 -6.42
N VAL A 78 -3.00 5.98 -5.21
CA VAL A 78 -4.12 5.42 -4.48
C VAL A 78 -4.45 6.33 -3.31
N GLY A 79 -5.76 6.51 -3.06
CA GLY A 79 -6.22 7.33 -1.97
C GLY A 79 -7.25 6.57 -1.14
N GLU A 80 -7.11 6.67 0.17
CA GLU A 80 -8.05 6.06 1.10
C GLU A 80 -9.44 6.66 0.92
N GLU A 81 -10.48 5.80 0.91
CA GLU A 81 -11.85 6.27 0.80
C GLU A 81 -12.24 7.15 1.98
N PRO A 82 -12.95 8.27 1.75
CA PRO A 82 -13.32 9.17 2.85
C PRO A 82 -14.11 8.49 3.96
N ALA A 83 -15.01 7.56 3.61
CA ALA A 83 -15.80 6.84 4.63
C ALA A 83 -14.92 6.00 5.53
N ASP A 84 -13.91 5.34 4.96
CA ASP A 84 -12.97 4.54 5.74
C ASP A 84 -12.07 5.41 6.60
N ALA A 85 -11.69 6.58 6.08
CA ALA A 85 -10.90 7.53 6.85
C ALA A 85 -11.67 8.04 8.07
N LEU A 86 -12.97 8.32 7.91
CA LEU A 86 -13.83 8.73 9.03
C LEU A 86 -13.98 7.63 10.06
N LYS A 87 -14.16 6.40 9.61
CA LYS A 87 -14.26 5.26 10.52
C LYS A 87 -12.98 5.07 11.31
N LYS A 88 -11.84 5.19 10.64
CA LYS A 88 -10.52 5.12 11.26
C LYS A 88 -10.36 6.18 12.34
N GLU A 89 -10.79 7.40 12.05
CA GLU A 89 -10.72 8.49 13.03
C GLU A 89 -11.55 8.18 14.27
N LYS A 90 -12.76 7.66 14.08
CA LYS A 90 -13.64 7.32 15.20
C LYS A 90 -13.11 6.15 16.03
N GLU A 91 -12.63 5.11 15.39
CA GLU A 91 -12.23 3.87 16.06
C GLU A 91 -10.82 3.95 16.66
N PHE A 92 -9.89 4.60 15.95
CA PHE A 92 -8.48 4.56 16.30
C PHE A 92 -7.89 5.93 16.61
N LYS A 93 -8.65 7.01 16.46
CA LYS A 93 -8.17 8.38 16.64
C LYS A 93 -7.03 8.74 15.68
N ILE A 94 -7.04 8.15 14.52
CA ILE A 94 -6.07 8.42 13.46
C ILE A 94 -6.74 9.34 12.44
N HIS A 95 -6.19 10.53 12.26
CA HIS A 95 -6.79 11.57 11.43
C HIS A 95 -6.21 11.60 10.03
N GLY A 96 -7.04 12.02 9.08
CA GLY A 96 -6.62 12.27 7.72
C GLY A 96 -6.72 11.06 6.80
N ARG A 97 -6.87 11.36 5.51
CA ARG A 97 -6.87 10.33 4.46
C ARG A 97 -5.43 10.01 4.07
N LEU A 98 -5.18 8.76 3.78
CA LEU A 98 -3.88 8.32 3.31
C LEU A 98 -3.84 8.33 1.78
N PHE A 99 -2.74 8.78 1.23
CA PHE A 99 -2.48 8.77 -0.22
C PHE A 99 -1.10 8.22 -0.47
N MET A 100 -0.96 7.50 -1.58
CA MET A 100 0.34 6.96 -1.97
C MET A 100 0.47 7.07 -3.49
N GLN A 101 1.47 7.82 -3.94
CA GLN A 101 1.75 8.04 -5.36
C GLN A 101 2.95 7.21 -5.77
N PHE A 102 2.82 6.47 -6.86
CA PHE A 102 3.84 5.53 -7.30
C PHE A 102 4.69 6.12 -8.43
N ASN A 103 5.97 5.74 -8.46
CA ASN A 103 6.80 6.05 -9.62
C ASN A 103 6.40 5.14 -10.79
N ASN A 104 6.94 5.42 -11.98
CA ASN A 104 6.53 4.68 -13.19
C ASN A 104 6.95 3.22 -13.15
N GLU A 105 8.00 2.88 -12.44
CA GLU A 105 8.51 1.51 -12.32
C GLU A 105 7.89 0.74 -11.17
N TYR A 106 7.10 1.42 -10.32
CA TYR A 106 6.47 0.83 -9.14
C TYR A 106 7.50 0.23 -8.17
N THR A 107 8.64 0.89 -8.08
CA THR A 107 9.70 0.52 -7.13
C THR A 107 9.68 1.40 -5.90
N GLU A 108 9.17 2.63 -6.03
CA GLU A 108 9.07 3.57 -4.93
C GLU A 108 7.71 4.27 -4.96
N ALA A 109 7.26 4.67 -3.81
CA ALA A 109 6.03 5.45 -3.66
C ALA A 109 6.26 6.57 -2.66
N THR A 110 5.57 7.70 -2.90
CA THR A 110 5.59 8.84 -1.99
C THR A 110 4.32 8.81 -1.17
N PHE A 111 4.48 8.78 0.15
CA PHE A 111 3.37 8.71 1.07
C PHE A 111 2.87 10.13 1.39
N ASP A 112 1.56 10.33 1.30
CA ASP A 112 0.89 11.61 1.59
C ASP A 112 1.45 12.80 0.81
N ASN A 113 1.96 12.54 -0.40
CA ASN A 113 2.53 13.58 -1.27
C ASN A 113 3.68 14.36 -0.62
N ASP A 114 4.36 13.74 0.32
CA ASP A 114 5.47 14.35 1.03
C ASP A 114 6.78 13.79 0.47
N SER A 115 7.61 14.66 -0.08
CA SER A 115 8.85 14.26 -0.74
C SER A 115 10.02 14.05 0.22
N ARG A 116 9.82 14.24 1.52
CA ARG A 116 10.89 13.99 2.49
C ARG A 116 11.29 12.51 2.48
N PRO A 117 12.56 12.19 2.74
CA PRO A 117 13.03 10.80 2.64
C PRO A 117 12.26 9.79 3.50
N GLU A 118 11.81 10.20 4.69
CA GLU A 118 11.05 9.30 5.57
C GLU A 118 9.65 8.96 5.02
N TYR A 119 9.20 9.66 4.00
CA TYR A 119 7.90 9.41 3.37
C TYR A 119 8.02 8.61 2.07
N ILE A 120 9.20 8.11 1.76
CA ILE A 120 9.40 7.25 0.60
C ILE A 120 9.24 5.80 1.02
N PHE A 121 8.36 5.09 0.32
CA PHE A 121 8.10 3.67 0.56
C PHE A 121 8.64 2.85 -0.60
N ILE A 122 9.06 1.65 -0.30
CA ILE A 122 9.51 0.69 -1.32
C ILE A 122 8.70 -0.59 -1.19
N LYS A 123 8.57 -1.30 -2.28
CA LYS A 123 7.87 -2.57 -2.29
C LYS A 123 8.80 -3.65 -1.74
N LYS A 124 8.30 -4.34 -0.77
CA LYS A 124 9.06 -5.40 -0.11
C LYS A 124 9.06 -6.68 -0.92
#